data_3e8b6731c8d2ae7c105f8209978dcb41
#
_entry.id   3e8b6731c8d2ae7c105f8209978dcb41
#
_cell.length_a   1.000
_cell.length_b   1.000
_cell.length_c   1.000
_cell.angle_alpha   90.00
_cell.angle_beta   90.00
_cell.angle_gamma   90.00
#
_symmetry.space_group_name_H-M   'P 1'
#
loop_
_entity.id
_entity.type
_entity.pdbx_description
1 polymer ?
#
loop_
_entity_poly.entity_id
_entity_poly.type
_entity_poly.pdbx_seq_one_letter_code
_entity_poly.pdbx_strand_id
1 'polypeptide(L)'
;MTNLSFEEKLLLIQHCIFKYDSEEMIKTKLQEYLSPKEIESAIDTLIATQKIRRIGQDGLQNNESHTGTVAEIPENLKSIIDNL
;
A
#
# COMPACT_ATOMS: atom_id res chain seq x y z
N MET A 1 -1.41 4.34 -18.54
CA MET A 1 -1.08 3.22 -17.63
C MET A 1 0.21 3.54 -16.87
N THR A 2 0.20 3.37 -15.58
CA THR A 2 1.34 3.72 -14.74
C THR A 2 2.27 2.52 -14.60
N ASN A 3 3.54 2.70 -14.99
CA ASN A 3 4.55 1.66 -14.87
C ASN A 3 5.33 1.86 -13.58
N LEU A 4 4.87 1.21 -12.53
CA LEU A 4 5.52 1.30 -11.22
C LEU A 4 6.41 0.07 -10.98
N SER A 5 7.58 0.30 -10.39
CA SER A 5 8.41 -0.79 -9.91
C SER A 5 7.72 -1.48 -8.74
N PHE A 6 8.17 -2.69 -8.40
CA PHE A 6 7.58 -3.41 -7.28
C PHE A 6 7.75 -2.63 -5.96
N GLU A 7 8.93 -2.02 -5.78
CA GLU A 7 9.19 -1.21 -4.59
C GLU A 7 8.28 0.01 -4.52
N GLU A 8 8.00 0.64 -5.66
CA GLU A 8 7.06 1.76 -5.73
C GLU A 8 5.65 1.31 -5.36
N LYS A 9 5.24 0.13 -5.81
CA LYS A 9 3.93 -0.43 -5.45
C LYS A 9 3.83 -0.66 -3.95
N LEU A 10 4.89 -1.19 -3.34
CA LEU A 10 4.91 -1.40 -1.89
C LEU A 10 4.75 -0.08 -1.13
N LEU A 11 5.51 0.93 -1.54
CA LEU A 11 5.45 2.23 -0.89
C LEU A 11 4.10 2.90 -1.08
N LEU A 12 3.54 2.80 -2.29
CA LEU A 12 2.21 3.32 -2.58
C LEU A 12 1.17 2.72 -1.65
N ILE A 13 1.22 1.41 -1.46
CA ILE A 13 0.26 0.72 -0.59
C ILE A 13 0.46 1.13 0.87
N GLN A 14 1.69 1.27 1.34
CA GLN A 14 1.94 1.73 2.71
C GLN A 14 1.34 3.12 2.96
N HIS A 15 1.45 4.02 1.99
CA HIS A 15 0.84 5.35 2.11
C HIS A 15 -0.67 5.31 1.98
N CYS A 16 -1.20 4.39 1.17
CA CYS A 16 -2.65 4.18 1.10
C CYS A 16 -3.22 3.72 2.44
N ILE A 17 -2.47 2.92 3.20
CA ILE A 17 -2.90 2.43 4.50
C ILE A 17 -3.10 3.58 5.49
N PHE A 18 -2.30 4.63 5.40
CA PHE A 18 -2.52 5.81 6.24
C PHE A 18 -3.85 6.51 5.93
N LYS A 19 -4.30 6.42 4.68
CA LYS A 19 -5.53 7.07 4.24
C LYS A 19 -6.75 6.16 4.34
N TYR A 20 -6.55 4.89 4.02
CA TYR A 20 -7.60 3.86 4.04
C TYR A 20 -7.01 2.60 4.68
N ASP A 21 -7.47 2.24 5.85
CA ASP A 21 -6.92 1.10 6.59
C ASP A 21 -7.65 -0.23 6.29
N SER A 22 -8.25 -0.32 5.11
CA SER A 22 -9.02 -1.48 4.67
C SER A 22 -8.45 -2.02 3.36
N GLU A 23 -8.18 -3.32 3.31
CA GLU A 23 -7.68 -3.97 2.09
C GLU A 23 -8.66 -3.79 0.93
N GLU A 24 -9.95 -3.95 1.19
CA GLU A 24 -10.97 -3.80 0.15
C GLU A 24 -11.00 -2.37 -0.39
N MET A 25 -10.92 -1.37 0.49
CA MET A 25 -10.88 0.02 0.06
C MET A 25 -9.65 0.32 -0.78
N ILE A 26 -8.49 -0.20 -0.37
CA ILE A 26 -7.24 -0.01 -1.12
C ILE A 26 -7.37 -0.62 -2.51
N LYS A 27 -7.91 -1.83 -2.62
CA LYS A 27 -8.13 -2.47 -3.93
C LYS A 27 -9.07 -1.64 -4.80
N THR A 28 -10.15 -1.13 -4.22
CA THR A 28 -11.12 -0.31 -4.94
C THR A 28 -10.51 1.00 -5.42
N LYS A 29 -9.76 1.66 -4.56
CA LYS A 29 -9.18 2.96 -4.88
C LYS A 29 -8.03 2.87 -5.86
N LEU A 30 -7.25 1.80 -5.81
CA LEU A 30 -6.08 1.63 -6.68
C LEU A 30 -6.36 0.84 -7.95
N GLN A 31 -7.61 0.43 -8.20
CA GLN A 31 -7.92 -0.43 -9.33
C GLN A 31 -7.58 0.17 -10.68
N GLU A 32 -7.49 1.49 -10.79
CA GLU A 32 -7.10 2.16 -12.04
C GLU A 32 -5.60 2.13 -12.27
N TYR A 33 -4.83 1.87 -11.24
CA TYR A 33 -3.36 1.90 -11.31
C TYR A 33 -2.73 0.52 -11.20
N LEU A 34 -3.33 -0.37 -10.42
CA LEU A 34 -2.80 -1.71 -10.15
C LEU A 34 -3.93 -2.74 -10.26
N SER A 35 -3.59 -3.91 -10.79
CA SER A 35 -4.55 -5.02 -10.80
C SER A 35 -4.75 -5.57 -9.39
N PRO A 36 -5.86 -6.26 -9.12
CA PRO A 36 -6.06 -6.90 -7.81
C PRO A 36 -4.92 -7.84 -7.43
N LYS A 37 -4.37 -8.57 -8.39
CA LYS A 37 -3.25 -9.48 -8.13
C LYS A 37 -1.99 -8.73 -7.74
N GLU A 38 -1.72 -7.60 -8.36
CA GLU A 38 -0.58 -6.77 -8.02
C GLU A 38 -0.71 -6.22 -6.59
N ILE A 39 -1.91 -5.78 -6.24
CA ILE A 39 -2.18 -5.27 -4.89
C ILE A 39 -2.02 -6.38 -3.86
N GLU A 40 -2.58 -7.55 -4.12
CA GLU A 40 -2.47 -8.70 -3.22
C GLU A 40 -1.02 -9.14 -3.03
N SER A 41 -0.26 -9.21 -4.12
CA SER A 41 1.14 -9.58 -4.07
C SER A 41 1.96 -8.59 -3.23
N ALA A 42 1.70 -7.30 -3.41
CA ALA A 42 2.37 -6.27 -2.63
C ALA A 42 2.01 -6.35 -1.16
N ILE A 43 0.73 -6.54 -0.84
CA ILE A 43 0.28 -6.69 0.54
C ILE A 43 0.92 -7.92 1.18
N ASP A 44 0.94 -9.06 0.48
CA ASP A 44 1.55 -10.28 1.00
C ASP A 44 3.04 -10.08 1.28
N THR A 45 3.74 -9.37 0.39
CA THR A 45 5.16 -9.08 0.58
C THR A 45 5.37 -8.17 1.79
N LEU A 46 4.53 -7.15 1.94
CA LEU A 46 4.63 -6.24 3.08
C LEU A 46 4.36 -6.97 4.41
N ILE A 47 3.43 -7.91 4.41
CA ILE A 47 3.14 -8.73 5.59
C ILE A 47 4.32 -9.67 5.87
N ALA A 48 4.83 -10.33 4.84
CA ALA A 48 5.95 -11.27 4.99
C ALA A 48 7.22 -10.59 5.50
N THR A 49 7.44 -9.33 5.14
CA THR A 49 8.57 -8.54 5.60
C THR A 49 8.26 -7.76 6.88
N GLN A 50 7.08 -7.95 7.44
CA GLN A 50 6.62 -7.33 8.68
C GLN A 50 6.54 -5.80 8.63
N LYS A 51 6.41 -5.24 7.45
CA LYS A 51 6.23 -3.79 7.28
C LYS A 51 4.80 -3.33 7.52
N ILE A 52 3.85 -4.23 7.32
CA ILE A 52 2.45 -4.01 7.69
C ILE A 52 1.94 -5.24 8.42
N ARG A 53 0.79 -5.09 9.08
CA ARG A 53 0.12 -6.21 9.75
C ARG A 53 -1.37 -6.16 9.49
N ARG A 54 -2.01 -7.32 9.56
CA ARG A 54 -3.45 -7.41 9.42
C ARG A 54 -4.11 -7.16 10.77
N ILE A 55 -5.23 -6.43 10.73
CA ILE A 55 -6.06 -6.18 11.91
C ILE A 55 -7.46 -6.64 11.55
N GLY A 56 -7.93 -7.70 12.23
CA GLY A 56 -9.22 -8.30 11.90
C GLY A 56 -9.19 -8.95 10.52
N GLN A 57 -10.33 -8.94 9.84
CA GLN A 57 -10.48 -9.62 8.55
C GLN A 57 -10.07 -8.75 7.36
N ASP A 58 -10.22 -7.45 7.47
CA ASP A 58 -9.98 -6.55 6.34
C ASP A 58 -9.06 -5.38 6.69
N GLY A 59 -8.74 -5.19 7.96
CA GLY A 59 -7.90 -4.06 8.38
C GLY A 59 -6.43 -4.27 8.09
N LEU A 60 -5.74 -3.18 7.78
CA LEU A 60 -4.29 -3.17 7.56
C LEU A 60 -3.70 -1.99 8.33
N GLN A 61 -2.52 -2.18 8.86
CA GLN A 61 -1.82 -1.14 9.60
C GLN A 61 -0.33 -1.20 9.31
N ASN A 62 0.30 -0.04 9.13
CA ASN A 62 1.75 0.04 9.01
C ASN A 62 2.39 -0.33 10.35
N ASN A 63 3.42 -1.16 10.30
CA ASN A 63 4.08 -1.70 11.48
C ASN A 63 5.35 -0.91 11.81
N GLU A 64 5.19 0.41 12.00
CA GLU A 64 6.31 1.29 12.23
C GLU A 64 7.09 0.99 13.52
N SER A 65 6.42 0.38 14.48
CA SER A 65 7.09 -0.02 15.72
C SER A 65 8.13 -1.13 15.50
N HIS A 66 7.99 -1.88 14.41
CA HIS A 66 8.91 -2.97 14.07
C HIS A 66 9.94 -2.55 13.00
N THR A 67 9.48 -1.87 11.95
CA THR A 67 10.30 -1.57 10.78
C THR A 67 10.71 -0.10 10.68
N GLY A 68 10.22 0.76 11.57
CA GLY A 68 10.50 2.19 11.54
C GLY A 68 9.53 2.97 10.66
N THR A 69 9.77 4.26 10.56
CA THR A 69 8.90 5.17 9.81
C THR A 69 8.85 4.79 8.34
N VAL A 70 7.65 4.83 7.76
CA VAL A 70 7.47 4.61 6.33
C VAL A 70 8.22 5.69 5.57
N ALA A 71 8.96 5.30 4.52
CA ALA A 71 9.73 6.22 3.70
C ALA A 71 8.86 7.29 3.07
N GLU A 72 9.45 8.46 2.79
CA GLU A 72 8.74 9.54 2.12
C GLU A 72 8.27 9.10 0.73
N ILE A 73 7.07 9.57 0.36
CA ILE A 73 6.49 9.21 -0.93
C ILE A 73 7.04 10.15 -2.03
N PRO A 74 7.53 9.60 -3.16
CA PRO A 74 7.94 10.42 -4.30
C PRO A 74 6.75 11.16 -4.93
N GLU A 75 7.05 12.24 -5.64
CA GLU A 75 6.03 13.08 -6.27
C GLU A 75 5.08 12.31 -7.18
N ASN A 76 5.59 11.38 -7.97
CA ASN A 76 4.74 10.61 -8.88
C ASN A 76 3.73 9.74 -8.13
N LEU A 77 4.11 9.20 -6.98
CA LEU A 77 3.20 8.42 -6.15
C LEU A 77 2.27 9.32 -5.34
N LYS A 78 2.76 10.47 -4.92
CA LYS A 78 1.95 11.42 -4.17
C LYS A 78 0.76 11.89 -5.00
N SER A 79 0.96 12.12 -6.29
CA SER A 79 -0.13 12.48 -7.19
C SER A 79 -1.23 11.42 -7.20
N ILE A 80 -0.85 10.14 -7.19
CA ILE A 80 -1.80 9.05 -7.14
C ILE A 80 -2.59 9.08 -5.82
N ILE A 81 -1.89 9.20 -4.71
CA ILE A 81 -2.52 9.23 -3.38
C ILE A 81 -3.48 10.42 -3.25
N ASP A 82 -3.08 11.59 -3.72
CA ASP A 82 -3.90 12.79 -3.61
C ASP A 82 -5.21 12.70 -4.41
N ASN A 83 -5.25 11.83 -5.42
CA ASN A 83 -6.44 11.62 -6.25
C ASN A 83 -7.34 10.47 -5.77
N LEU A 84 -7.01 9.81 -4.69
CA LEU A 84 -7.81 8.68 -4.19
C LEU A 84 -9.01 9.09 -3.33
#